data_d9f2e8af167a4f2c3b43d32638dc75a0
#
_entry.id   d9f2e8af167a4f2c3b43d32638dc75a0
#
_cell.length_a   1.000
_cell.length_b   1.000
_cell.length_c   1.000
_cell.angle_alpha   90.00
_cell.angle_beta   90.00
_cell.angle_gamma   90.00
#
_symmetry.space_group_name_H-M   'P 1'
#
loop_
_entity.id
_entity.type
_entity.pdbx_description
1 polymer ?
#
loop_
_entity_poly.entity_id
_entity_poly.type
_entity_poly.pdbx_seq_one_letter_code
_entity_poly.pdbx_strand_id
1 'polypeptide(L)'
;VGGARFLRGLSRRTDSRHLTVIGNTGDDEEFFGLHVSPDLDTVTYTLAGRADRARGWGVQGETFACLETLGELGHETWFRLGDRDLAVHIFRTERLREGWPLSRVTAALARAQGIRATLLPMTDARVRT
;
A
#
# COMPACT_ATOMS: atom_id res chain seq x y z
N VAL A 1 4.26 10.90 -2.90
CA VAL A 1 3.48 11.49 -4.02
C VAL A 1 4.37 11.76 -5.22
N GLY A 2 5.50 12.44 -5.05
CA GLY A 2 6.44 12.73 -6.14
C GLY A 2 7.03 11.48 -6.78
N GLY A 3 7.42 10.50 -5.96
CA GLY A 3 7.94 9.21 -6.43
C GLY A 3 6.94 8.43 -7.26
N ALA A 4 5.66 8.45 -6.89
CA ALA A 4 4.61 7.77 -7.63
C ALA A 4 4.39 8.39 -9.02
N ARG A 5 4.46 9.70 -9.14
CA ARG A 5 4.40 10.40 -10.44
C ARG A 5 5.56 10.04 -11.34
N PHE A 6 6.76 9.98 -10.77
CA PHE A 6 7.97 9.57 -11.49
C PHE A 6 7.84 8.13 -11.99
N LEU A 7 7.39 7.21 -11.15
CA LEU A 7 7.18 5.80 -11.49
C LEU A 7 6.14 5.63 -12.61
N ARG A 8 5.08 6.42 -12.57
CA ARG A 8 4.07 6.39 -13.64
C ARG A 8 4.67 6.77 -14.99
N GLY A 9 5.49 7.80 -15.03
CA GLY A 9 6.19 8.20 -16.24
C GLY A 9 7.19 7.16 -16.72
N LEU A 10 7.96 6.57 -15.79
CA LEU A 10 8.98 5.57 -16.09
C LEU A 10 8.35 4.27 -16.59
N SER A 11 7.27 3.80 -15.98
CA SER A 11 6.58 2.55 -16.34
C SER A 11 5.99 2.57 -17.74
N ARG A 12 5.74 3.74 -18.31
CA ARG A 12 5.28 3.91 -19.70
C ARG A 12 6.40 3.79 -20.72
N ARG A 13 7.66 3.99 -20.32
CA ARG A 13 8.85 4.02 -21.21
C ARG A 13 9.72 2.79 -21.09
N THR A 14 9.57 2.03 -20.02
CA THR A 14 10.39 0.87 -19.72
C THR A 14 9.49 -0.34 -19.51
N ASP A 15 9.93 -1.51 -19.97
CA ASP A 15 9.25 -2.77 -19.63
C ASP A 15 9.28 -2.93 -18.11
N SER A 16 8.11 -3.02 -17.51
CA SER A 16 7.95 -3.11 -16.05
C SER A 16 8.68 -4.31 -15.44
N ARG A 17 8.89 -5.38 -16.20
CA ARG A 17 9.67 -6.54 -15.76
C ARG A 17 11.12 -6.21 -15.41
N HIS A 18 11.66 -5.15 -15.98
CA HIS A 18 13.03 -4.67 -15.73
C HIS A 18 13.09 -3.59 -14.64
N LEU A 19 11.95 -3.26 -14.05
CA LEU A 19 11.85 -2.23 -13.03
C LEU A 19 11.91 -2.85 -11.65
N THR A 20 12.80 -2.37 -10.80
CA THR A 20 12.86 -2.67 -9.37
C THR A 20 12.62 -1.39 -8.60
N VAL A 21 11.66 -1.42 -7.70
CA VAL A 21 11.30 -0.28 -6.85
C VAL A 21 11.53 -0.66 -5.40
N ILE A 22 12.27 0.18 -4.68
CA ILE A 22 12.46 0.04 -3.24
C ILE A 22 11.59 1.10 -2.57
N GLY A 23 10.61 0.65 -1.79
CA GLY A 23 9.67 1.53 -1.10
C GLY A 23 10.09 1.83 0.33
N ASN A 24 9.84 3.06 0.76
CA ASN A 24 10.08 3.49 2.12
C ASN A 24 9.15 2.74 3.09
N THR A 25 9.69 2.34 4.24
CA THR A 25 8.91 1.75 5.35
C THR A 25 8.99 2.59 6.63
N GLY A 26 9.66 3.75 6.56
CA GLY A 26 9.81 4.64 7.70
C GLY A 26 8.50 5.22 8.22
N ASP A 27 7.50 5.31 7.36
CA ASP A 27 6.16 5.82 7.69
C ASP A 27 5.13 4.71 7.93
N ASP A 28 5.58 3.45 8.00
CA ASP A 28 4.69 2.34 8.35
C ASP A 28 4.18 2.51 9.78
N GLU A 29 2.91 2.29 9.96
CA GLU A 29 2.25 2.49 11.24
C GLU A 29 1.12 1.48 11.45
N GLU A 30 0.70 1.33 12.70
CA GLU A 30 -0.43 0.48 13.05
C GLU A 30 -1.68 1.33 13.28
N PHE A 31 -2.76 1.02 12.54
CA PHE A 31 -4.07 1.60 12.72
C PHE A 31 -5.09 0.48 12.95
N PHE A 32 -5.89 0.58 14.00
CA PHE A 32 -6.92 -0.42 14.34
C PHE A 32 -6.36 -1.84 14.43
N GLY A 33 -5.12 -2.00 14.89
CA GLY A 33 -4.44 -3.28 14.94
C GLY A 33 -3.92 -3.79 13.59
N LEU A 34 -4.00 -3.00 12.52
CA LEU A 34 -3.56 -3.35 11.17
C LEU A 34 -2.26 -2.65 10.81
N HIS A 35 -1.35 -3.39 10.16
CA HIS A 35 -0.11 -2.84 9.64
C HIS A 35 -0.38 -2.09 8.33
N VAL A 36 -0.20 -0.79 8.35
CA VAL A 36 -0.36 0.10 7.20
C VAL A 36 1.00 0.53 6.69
N SER A 37 1.23 0.36 5.39
CA SER A 37 2.48 0.74 4.71
C SER A 37 2.17 1.76 3.60
N PRO A 38 2.02 3.05 3.92
CA PRO A 38 1.49 4.04 2.97
C PRO A 38 2.30 4.17 1.69
N ASP A 39 3.61 4.16 1.78
CA ASP A 39 4.46 4.33 0.61
C ASP A 39 4.45 3.09 -0.30
N LEU A 40 4.51 1.89 0.29
CA LEU A 40 4.40 0.65 -0.47
C LEU A 40 3.04 0.55 -1.17
N ASP A 41 1.98 0.94 -0.50
CA ASP A 41 0.62 0.89 -1.04
C ASP A 41 0.44 1.90 -2.18
N THR A 42 0.93 3.13 -2.01
CA THR A 42 0.89 4.16 -3.05
C THR A 42 1.62 3.69 -4.32
N VAL A 43 2.81 3.11 -4.17
CA VAL A 43 3.58 2.55 -5.29
C VAL A 43 2.83 1.38 -5.94
N THR A 44 2.29 0.48 -5.13
CA THR A 44 1.53 -0.68 -5.60
C THR A 44 0.32 -0.24 -6.43
N TYR A 45 -0.49 0.67 -5.91
CA TYR A 45 -1.66 1.16 -6.62
C TYR A 45 -1.29 1.92 -7.89
N THR A 46 -0.21 2.68 -7.87
CA THR A 46 0.29 3.39 -9.04
C THR A 46 0.72 2.42 -10.15
N LEU A 47 1.52 1.40 -9.81
CA LEU A 47 1.98 0.40 -10.77
C LEU A 47 0.84 -0.49 -11.29
N ALA A 48 -0.18 -0.72 -10.48
CA ALA A 48 -1.38 -1.47 -10.87
C ALA A 48 -2.38 -0.66 -11.71
N GLY A 49 -2.15 0.65 -11.88
CA GLY A 49 -3.07 1.54 -12.58
C GLY A 49 -4.35 1.83 -11.79
N ARG A 50 -4.33 1.65 -10.47
CA ARG A 50 -5.48 1.81 -9.58
C ARG A 50 -5.44 3.05 -8.69
N ALA A 51 -4.36 3.81 -8.74
CA ALA A 51 -4.21 5.00 -7.89
C ALA A 51 -5.22 6.09 -8.27
N ASP A 52 -5.76 6.76 -7.25
CA ASP A 52 -6.59 7.94 -7.44
C ASP A 52 -5.69 9.15 -7.77
N ARG A 53 -5.71 9.55 -9.04
CA ARG A 53 -4.87 10.64 -9.53
C ARG A 53 -5.30 12.02 -9.04
N ALA A 54 -6.59 12.19 -8.77
CA ALA A 54 -7.14 13.46 -8.31
C ALA A 54 -6.71 13.76 -6.88
N ARG A 55 -6.77 12.76 -6.01
CA ARG A 55 -6.34 12.90 -4.61
C ARG A 55 -4.82 12.74 -4.43
N GLY A 56 -4.15 12.03 -5.34
CA GLY A 56 -2.74 11.71 -5.24
C GLY A 56 -2.41 10.58 -4.27
N TRP A 57 -3.41 9.91 -3.70
CA TRP A 57 -3.27 8.78 -2.77
C TRP A 57 -4.51 7.89 -2.81
N GLY A 58 -4.36 6.67 -2.33
CA GLY A 58 -5.46 5.72 -2.25
C GLY A 58 -5.87 5.12 -3.59
N VAL A 59 -6.95 4.37 -3.56
CA VAL A 59 -7.49 3.62 -4.70
C VAL A 59 -8.57 4.43 -5.40
N GLN A 60 -8.54 4.42 -6.73
CA GLN A 60 -9.59 5.06 -7.53
C GLN A 60 -10.95 4.42 -7.26
N GLY A 61 -11.98 5.25 -7.09
CA GLY A 61 -13.34 4.78 -6.80
C GLY A 61 -13.52 4.20 -5.41
N GLU A 62 -12.64 4.55 -4.47
CA GLU A 62 -12.69 4.06 -3.09
C GLU A 62 -13.93 4.53 -2.34
N THR A 63 -14.38 3.70 -1.41
CA THR A 63 -15.45 3.99 -0.46
C THR A 63 -14.90 3.95 0.97
N PHE A 64 -15.63 4.54 1.93
CA PHE A 64 -15.16 4.70 3.29
C PHE A 64 -16.22 4.28 4.33
N ALA A 65 -17.08 3.33 3.96
CA ALA A 65 -18.18 2.89 4.81
C ALA A 65 -17.69 2.30 6.15
N CYS A 66 -16.62 1.51 6.11
CA CYS A 66 -16.05 0.95 7.33
C CYS A 66 -15.51 2.04 8.27
N LEU A 67 -14.77 3.01 7.73
CA LEU A 67 -14.22 4.11 8.53
C LEU A 67 -15.32 4.99 9.12
N GLU A 68 -16.36 5.27 8.35
CA GLU A 68 -17.53 6.03 8.83
C GLU A 68 -18.20 5.30 10.00
N THR A 69 -18.42 4.00 9.88
CA THR A 69 -19.01 3.20 10.95
C THR A 69 -18.10 3.16 12.19
N LEU A 70 -16.79 3.05 12.01
CA LEU A 70 -15.84 3.14 13.13
C LEU A 70 -15.94 4.48 13.85
N GLY A 71 -16.15 5.57 13.12
CA GLY A 71 -16.37 6.90 13.70
C GLY A 71 -17.66 6.96 14.54
N GLU A 72 -18.73 6.34 14.06
CA GLU A 72 -20.00 6.22 14.81
C GLU A 72 -19.82 5.40 16.10
N LEU A 73 -18.90 4.43 16.09
CA LEU A 73 -18.55 3.62 17.25
C LEU A 73 -17.55 4.32 18.20
N GLY A 74 -17.16 5.55 17.92
CA GLY A 74 -16.31 6.36 18.77
C GLY A 74 -14.81 6.31 18.47
N HIS A 75 -14.40 5.68 17.37
CA HIS A 75 -13.00 5.69 16.95
C HIS A 75 -12.61 7.01 16.30
N GLU A 76 -11.34 7.38 16.43
CA GLU A 76 -10.75 8.47 15.67
C GLU A 76 -10.61 8.07 14.20
N THR A 77 -10.98 8.96 13.30
CA THR A 77 -11.00 8.69 11.85
C THR A 77 -10.21 9.70 11.03
N TRP A 78 -9.20 10.30 11.65
CA TRP A 78 -8.37 11.32 11.00
C TRP A 78 -7.52 10.74 9.85
N PHE A 79 -7.12 9.47 9.96
CA PHE A 79 -6.40 8.77 8.88
C PHE A 79 -7.41 8.08 7.98
N ARG A 80 -7.44 8.46 6.71
CA ARG A 80 -8.44 7.98 5.75
C ARG A 80 -8.06 6.60 5.22
N LEU A 81 -8.67 5.56 5.79
CA LEU A 81 -8.56 4.17 5.32
C LEU A 81 -9.80 3.80 4.51
N GLY A 82 -9.62 3.51 3.24
CA GLY A 82 -10.70 3.08 2.36
C GLY A 82 -11.06 1.62 2.54
N ASP A 83 -12.23 1.23 2.06
CA ASP A 83 -12.73 -0.14 2.20
C ASP A 83 -11.88 -1.16 1.45
N ARG A 84 -11.44 -0.83 0.23
CA ARG A 84 -10.53 -1.69 -0.54
C ARG A 84 -9.12 -1.70 0.03
N ASP A 85 -8.67 -0.56 0.49
CA ASP A 85 -7.39 -0.40 1.15
C ASP A 85 -7.31 -1.25 2.43
N LEU A 86 -8.39 -1.31 3.19
CA LEU A 86 -8.50 -2.18 4.37
C LEU A 86 -8.23 -3.65 4.04
N ALA A 87 -8.69 -4.14 2.91
CA ALA A 87 -8.42 -5.51 2.50
C ALA A 87 -6.92 -5.78 2.37
N VAL A 88 -6.17 -4.82 1.84
CA VAL A 88 -4.71 -4.90 1.73
C VAL A 88 -4.06 -4.93 3.11
N HIS A 89 -4.50 -4.07 4.02
CA HIS A 89 -3.96 -4.01 5.38
C HIS A 89 -4.28 -5.28 6.17
N ILE A 90 -5.46 -5.83 6.03
CA ILE A 90 -5.87 -7.11 6.66
C ILE A 90 -4.97 -8.24 6.15
N PHE A 91 -4.83 -8.39 4.85
CA PHE A 91 -3.98 -9.42 4.26
C PHE A 91 -2.53 -9.30 4.75
N ARG A 92 -1.97 -8.11 4.68
CA ARG A 92 -0.60 -7.85 5.16
C ARG A 92 -0.45 -8.24 6.64
N THR A 93 -1.35 -7.79 7.47
CA THR A 93 -1.32 -8.04 8.91
C THR A 93 -1.38 -9.53 9.23
N GLU A 94 -2.28 -10.27 8.59
CA GLU A 94 -2.38 -11.72 8.78
C GLU A 94 -1.09 -12.43 8.39
N ARG A 95 -0.51 -12.11 7.24
CA ARG A 95 0.71 -12.76 6.76
C ARG A 95 1.90 -12.46 7.67
N LEU A 96 2.02 -11.21 8.12
CA LEU A 96 3.07 -10.84 9.08
C LEU A 96 2.92 -11.59 10.40
N ARG A 97 1.71 -11.78 10.89
CA ARG A 97 1.45 -12.58 12.11
C ARG A 97 1.77 -14.05 11.92
N GLU A 98 1.64 -14.56 10.71
CA GLU A 98 2.04 -15.93 10.36
C GLU A 98 3.57 -16.09 10.22
N GLY A 99 4.33 -15.01 10.34
CA GLY A 99 5.78 -15.01 10.26
C GLY A 99 6.36 -14.71 8.87
N TRP A 100 5.55 -14.31 7.91
CA TRP A 100 6.06 -13.89 6.62
C TRP A 100 6.85 -12.58 6.75
N PRO A 101 8.02 -12.46 6.10
CA PRO A 101 8.69 -11.17 6.03
C PRO A 101 7.89 -10.20 5.14
N LEU A 102 8.01 -8.90 5.40
CA LEU A 102 7.29 -7.86 4.65
C LEU A 102 7.58 -7.93 3.14
N SER A 103 8.80 -8.27 2.75
CA SER A 103 9.18 -8.45 1.34
C SER A 103 8.34 -9.52 0.63
N ARG A 104 8.07 -10.63 1.30
CA ARG A 104 7.23 -11.70 0.76
C ARG A 104 5.76 -11.28 0.65
N VAL A 105 5.25 -10.58 1.65
CA VAL A 105 3.88 -10.04 1.64
C VAL A 105 3.72 -9.04 0.50
N THR A 106 4.67 -8.13 0.39
CA THR A 106 4.69 -7.10 -0.66
C THR A 106 4.71 -7.72 -2.06
N ALA A 107 5.53 -8.75 -2.28
CA ALA A 107 5.56 -9.48 -3.54
C ALA A 107 4.23 -10.19 -3.86
N ALA A 108 3.59 -10.77 -2.86
CA ALA A 108 2.29 -11.42 -3.02
C ALA A 108 1.19 -10.41 -3.39
N LEU A 109 1.16 -9.26 -2.73
CA LEU A 109 0.22 -8.17 -3.04
C LEU A 109 0.44 -7.61 -4.46
N ALA A 110 1.69 -7.41 -4.85
CA ALA A 110 2.03 -6.95 -6.19
C ALA A 110 1.58 -7.95 -7.26
N ARG A 111 1.87 -9.23 -7.05
CA ARG A 111 1.47 -10.29 -7.97
C ARG A 111 -0.05 -10.39 -8.12
N ALA A 112 -0.77 -10.31 -7.01
CA ALA A 112 -2.24 -10.36 -7.02
C ALA A 112 -2.87 -9.20 -7.81
N GLN A 113 -2.18 -8.07 -7.90
CA GLN A 113 -2.62 -6.90 -8.65
C GLN A 113 -2.04 -6.84 -10.08
N GLY A 114 -1.40 -7.89 -10.54
CA GLY A 114 -0.88 -7.99 -11.91
C GLY A 114 0.39 -7.18 -12.17
N ILE A 115 1.10 -6.78 -11.13
CA ILE A 115 2.33 -6.00 -11.23
C ILE A 115 3.49 -6.92 -11.60
N ARG A 116 4.21 -6.58 -12.68
CA ARG A 116 5.39 -7.33 -13.15
C ARG A 116 6.69 -6.78 -12.61
N ALA A 117 6.71 -5.53 -12.17
CA ALA A 117 7.86 -4.92 -11.53
C ALA A 117 8.18 -5.63 -10.21
N THR A 118 9.46 -5.60 -9.82
CA THR A 118 9.88 -6.06 -8.51
C THR A 118 9.70 -4.91 -7.50
N LEU A 119 8.87 -5.12 -6.51
CA LEU A 119 8.63 -4.15 -5.44
C LEU A 119 9.18 -4.71 -4.13
N LEU A 120 10.10 -3.97 -3.52
CA LEU A 120 10.76 -4.35 -2.28
C LEU A 120 10.55 -3.27 -1.22
N PRO A 121 10.23 -3.66 0.03
CA PRO A 121 10.39 -2.74 1.15
C PRO A 121 11.89 -2.47 1.38
N MET A 122 12.22 -1.31 1.89
CA MET A 122 13.62 -0.99 2.19
C MET A 122 14.19 -1.86 3.31
N THR A 123 13.35 -2.48 4.12
CA THR A 123 13.74 -3.44 5.16
C THR A 123 12.55 -4.35 5.49
N ASP A 124 12.85 -5.57 5.93
CA ASP A 124 11.87 -6.48 6.52
C ASP A 124 11.71 -6.24 8.04
N ALA A 125 12.60 -5.50 8.64
CA ALA A 125 12.52 -5.16 10.05
C ALA A 125 11.36 -4.18 10.29
N ARG A 126 10.66 -4.36 11.42
CA ARG A 126 9.63 -3.42 11.82
C ARG A 126 10.27 -2.09 12.20
N VAL A 127 9.98 -1.06 11.44
CA VAL A 127 10.46 0.30 11.72
C VAL A 127 9.43 0.99 12.61
N ARG A 128 9.90 1.56 13.71
CA ARG A 128 9.09 2.39 14.61
C ARG A 128 9.77 3.76 14.71
N THR A 129 9.01 4.74 14.41
CA THR A 129 9.41 6.14 14.66
C THR A 129 8.94 6.61 16.02
#